data_c68adc8aa8e321ced8c8b867c0afba8c
#
_entry.id   c68adc8aa8e321ced8c8b867c0afba8c
#
_cell.length_a   1.000
_cell.length_b   1.000
_cell.length_c   1.000
_cell.angle_alpha   90.00
_cell.angle_beta   90.00
_cell.angle_gamma   90.00
#
_symmetry.space_group_name_H-M   'P 1'
#
loop_
_entity.id
_entity.type
_entity.pdbx_description
1 polymer ?
#
loop_
_entity_poly.entity_id
_entity_poly.type
_entity_poly.pdbx_seq_one_letter_code
_entity_poly.pdbx_strand_id
1 'polypeptide(L)'
;RGSYKHVLSTVMEEVVSIFSSIGYEVAYGPEAETSWHNFDALNTPDWHPARYESDTLYLDKNLETLLRTQTSTVQIRHMEENDPPVYIVAPGRVFRSDQLDATHSPVFHQLEGLAIDKNLTFTDLKGTLEFFVKEFFGSDIETKFIPHFFPFTEPSAEVLVKWQNGEWLEILGCGMVDPNVLSNVSYPDTYKGFAWGVGIERLAMLRYNIDHIKNFYENDIRFLEQF
;
A
#
# COMPACT_ATOMS: atom_id res chain seq x y z
N ARG A 1 -10.82 -19.13 -27.38
CA ARG A 1 -11.40 -18.17 -26.43
C ARG A 1 -10.25 -17.65 -25.58
N GLY A 2 -9.81 -16.40 -25.82
CA GLY A 2 -8.82 -15.76 -24.98
C GLY A 2 -9.39 -15.56 -23.56
N SER A 3 -8.63 -15.90 -22.52
CA SER A 3 -9.02 -15.55 -21.15
C SER A 3 -8.70 -14.07 -20.97
N TYR A 4 -9.71 -13.25 -20.82
CA TYR A 4 -9.54 -11.85 -20.48
C TYR A 4 -9.04 -11.76 -19.03
N LYS A 5 -7.89 -11.12 -18.83
CA LYS A 5 -7.35 -10.88 -17.51
C LYS A 5 -8.05 -9.68 -16.88
N HIS A 6 -8.45 -9.81 -15.63
CA HIS A 6 -9.10 -8.68 -14.94
C HIS A 6 -8.15 -7.49 -14.83
N VAL A 7 -8.66 -6.28 -15.08
CA VAL A 7 -7.86 -5.04 -15.12
C VAL A 7 -7.06 -4.80 -13.83
N LEU A 8 -7.62 -5.11 -12.67
CA LEU A 8 -6.90 -5.00 -11.38
C LEU A 8 -5.70 -5.95 -11.31
N SER A 9 -5.83 -7.18 -11.83
CA SER A 9 -4.72 -8.12 -11.89
C SER A 9 -3.62 -7.62 -12.80
N THR A 10 -3.98 -7.03 -13.94
CA THR A 10 -3.02 -6.44 -14.89
C THR A 10 -2.26 -5.29 -14.26
N VAL A 11 -2.95 -4.36 -13.60
CA VAL A 11 -2.32 -3.23 -12.91
C VAL A 11 -1.44 -3.71 -11.76
N MET A 12 -1.91 -4.66 -10.95
CA MET A 12 -1.12 -5.21 -9.84
C MET A 12 0.18 -5.83 -10.34
N GLU A 13 0.12 -6.63 -11.38
CA GLU A 13 1.32 -7.27 -11.96
C GLU A 13 2.30 -6.24 -12.54
N GLU A 14 1.79 -5.20 -13.18
CA GLU A 14 2.65 -4.12 -13.68
C GLU A 14 3.37 -3.41 -12.53
N VAL A 15 2.66 -3.05 -11.47
CA VAL A 15 3.26 -2.39 -10.31
C VAL A 15 4.30 -3.30 -9.64
N VAL A 16 3.99 -4.58 -9.44
CA VAL A 16 4.95 -5.57 -8.93
C VAL A 16 6.18 -5.66 -9.83
N SER A 17 5.98 -5.72 -11.14
CA SER A 17 7.08 -5.80 -12.11
C SER A 17 8.02 -4.59 -12.05
N ILE A 18 7.47 -3.38 -11.91
CA ILE A 18 8.26 -2.15 -11.78
C ILE A 18 9.19 -2.24 -10.56
N PHE A 19 8.68 -2.59 -9.39
CA PHE A 19 9.48 -2.70 -8.18
C PHE A 19 10.43 -3.90 -8.21
N SER A 20 10.02 -5.03 -8.78
CA SER A 20 10.90 -6.20 -8.96
C SER A 20 12.09 -5.87 -9.85
N SER A 21 11.94 -4.99 -10.84
CA SER A 21 13.01 -4.56 -11.73
C SER A 21 14.15 -3.80 -11.00
N ILE A 22 13.88 -3.27 -9.83
CA ILE A 22 14.87 -2.56 -8.99
C ILE A 22 15.20 -3.31 -7.70
N GLY A 23 14.90 -4.62 -7.66
CA GLY A 23 15.41 -5.52 -6.62
C GLY A 23 14.46 -5.82 -5.46
N TYR A 24 13.18 -5.45 -5.55
CA TYR A 24 12.17 -5.81 -4.55
C TYR A 24 11.63 -7.21 -4.82
N GLU A 25 11.51 -8.00 -3.76
CA GLU A 25 10.88 -9.33 -3.78
C GLU A 25 9.42 -9.23 -3.37
N VAL A 26 8.58 -10.17 -3.82
CA VAL A 26 7.16 -10.24 -3.44
C VAL A 26 7.01 -11.05 -2.17
N ALA A 27 6.34 -10.50 -1.17
CA ALA A 27 5.96 -11.18 0.06
C ALA A 27 4.44 -11.25 0.20
N TYR A 28 3.94 -12.37 0.73
CA TYR A 28 2.52 -12.59 0.97
C TYR A 28 2.27 -12.87 2.45
N GLY A 29 1.05 -12.61 2.89
CA GLY A 29 0.60 -12.90 4.25
C GLY A 29 -0.90 -13.14 4.33
N PRO A 30 -1.42 -13.52 5.51
CA PRO A 30 -2.82 -13.84 5.70
C PRO A 30 -3.72 -12.59 5.65
N GLU A 31 -4.95 -12.78 5.20
CA GLU A 31 -5.99 -11.74 5.24
C GLU A 31 -6.59 -11.58 6.64
N ALA A 32 -6.79 -12.71 7.34
CA ALA A 32 -7.14 -12.70 8.76
C ALA A 32 -5.88 -12.48 9.59
N GLU A 33 -5.89 -11.43 10.40
CA GLU A 33 -4.69 -10.95 11.07
C GLU A 33 -4.93 -10.68 12.54
N THR A 34 -3.88 -10.62 13.33
CA THR A 34 -3.96 -10.22 14.73
C THR A 34 -3.98 -8.69 14.85
N SER A 35 -4.62 -8.19 15.91
CA SER A 35 -4.56 -6.76 16.26
C SER A 35 -3.12 -6.28 16.47
N TRP A 36 -2.26 -7.14 17.01
CA TRP A 36 -0.86 -6.80 17.21
C TRP A 36 -0.15 -6.52 15.87
N HIS A 37 -0.26 -7.42 14.89
CA HIS A 37 0.37 -7.24 13.57
C HIS A 37 -0.22 -6.05 12.78
N ASN A 38 -1.52 -5.81 12.95
CA ASN A 38 -2.21 -4.76 12.19
C ASN A 38 -2.08 -3.36 12.82
N PHE A 39 -1.85 -3.27 14.13
CA PHE A 39 -1.85 -2.01 14.87
C PHE A 39 -0.64 -1.83 15.78
N ASP A 40 -0.46 -2.67 16.79
CA ASP A 40 0.58 -2.46 17.82
C ASP A 40 1.97 -2.45 17.22
N ALA A 41 2.30 -3.45 16.41
CA ALA A 41 3.58 -3.55 15.74
C ALA A 41 3.85 -2.39 14.77
N LEU A 42 2.79 -1.76 14.26
CA LEU A 42 2.82 -0.61 13.37
C LEU A 42 2.68 0.74 14.12
N ASN A 43 3.01 0.76 15.40
CA ASN A 43 3.02 1.98 16.21
C ASN A 43 1.67 2.73 16.24
N THR A 44 0.56 2.02 16.03
CA THR A 44 -0.78 2.59 16.07
C THR A 44 -1.32 2.56 17.48
N PRO A 45 -1.51 3.72 18.15
CA PRO A 45 -1.92 3.76 19.54
C PRO A 45 -3.36 3.27 19.75
N ASP A 46 -3.67 2.83 20.99
CA ASP A 46 -4.97 2.24 21.33
C ASP A 46 -6.18 3.15 21.07
N TRP A 47 -5.98 4.44 21.18
CA TRP A 47 -7.02 5.45 20.94
C TRP A 47 -7.19 5.83 19.46
N HIS A 48 -6.37 5.29 18.56
CA HIS A 48 -6.43 5.67 17.15
C HIS A 48 -7.75 5.21 16.51
N PRO A 49 -8.44 6.09 15.75
CA PRO A 49 -9.75 5.79 15.17
C PRO A 49 -9.77 4.55 14.27
N ALA A 50 -8.66 4.24 13.60
CA ALA A 50 -8.53 3.05 12.76
C ALA A 50 -8.77 1.72 13.50
N ARG A 51 -8.64 1.71 14.84
CA ARG A 51 -8.91 0.54 15.69
C ARG A 51 -10.38 0.34 16.01
N TYR A 52 -11.24 1.32 15.73
CA TYR A 52 -12.66 1.23 16.05
C TYR A 52 -13.39 0.29 15.08
N GLU A 53 -14.42 -0.38 15.57
CA GLU A 53 -15.29 -1.26 14.78
C GLU A 53 -16.00 -0.51 13.62
N SER A 54 -16.06 0.82 13.69
CA SER A 54 -16.51 1.65 12.59
C SER A 54 -15.60 1.61 11.35
N ASP A 55 -14.31 1.32 11.55
CA ASP A 55 -13.30 1.33 10.49
C ASP A 55 -12.72 -0.06 10.22
N THR A 56 -12.70 -0.94 11.21
CA THR A 56 -12.05 -2.27 11.16
C THR A 56 -13.07 -3.39 11.35
N LEU A 57 -12.96 -4.42 10.51
CA LEU A 57 -13.79 -5.63 10.58
C LEU A 57 -13.15 -6.66 11.51
N TYR A 58 -13.56 -6.70 12.77
CA TYR A 58 -13.10 -7.70 13.74
C TYR A 58 -13.84 -9.03 13.57
N LEU A 59 -13.12 -10.12 13.77
CA LEU A 59 -13.62 -11.49 13.64
C LEU A 59 -14.01 -12.11 14.98
N ASP A 60 -13.61 -11.49 16.09
CA ASP A 60 -13.93 -11.94 17.44
C ASP A 60 -14.36 -10.78 18.35
N LYS A 61 -15.02 -11.12 19.46
CA LYS A 61 -15.54 -10.14 20.44
C LYS A 61 -14.45 -9.47 21.29
N ASN A 62 -13.26 -10.06 21.35
CA ASN A 62 -12.15 -9.53 22.14
C ASN A 62 -11.32 -8.51 21.34
N LEU A 63 -11.66 -8.30 20.07
CA LEU A 63 -10.95 -7.41 19.14
C LEU A 63 -9.47 -7.81 18.93
N GLU A 64 -9.19 -9.11 19.01
CA GLU A 64 -7.83 -9.65 18.86
C GLU A 64 -7.53 -10.09 17.44
N THR A 65 -8.58 -10.51 16.69
CA THR A 65 -8.48 -10.99 15.31
C THR A 65 -9.38 -10.14 14.40
N LEU A 66 -8.85 -9.78 13.24
CA LEU A 66 -9.51 -8.89 12.30
C LEU A 66 -9.19 -9.27 10.84
N LEU A 67 -9.92 -8.69 9.90
CA LEU A 67 -9.50 -8.64 8.50
C LEU A 67 -8.56 -7.44 8.31
N ARG A 68 -7.36 -7.71 7.80
CA ARG A 68 -6.30 -6.69 7.68
C ARG A 68 -6.80 -5.45 6.95
N THR A 69 -6.48 -4.29 7.49
CA THR A 69 -6.86 -2.99 6.93
C THR A 69 -5.82 -2.45 5.95
N GLN A 70 -4.66 -3.09 5.90
CA GLN A 70 -3.51 -2.74 5.08
C GLN A 70 -2.60 -3.94 4.89
N THR A 71 -1.75 -3.93 3.87
CA THR A 71 -0.76 -5.00 3.67
C THR A 71 0.55 -4.78 4.44
N SER A 72 0.65 -3.72 5.25
CA SER A 72 1.77 -3.48 6.17
C SER A 72 1.99 -4.62 7.17
N THR A 73 0.94 -5.38 7.49
CA THR A 73 1.02 -6.57 8.34
C THR A 73 1.99 -7.61 7.78
N VAL A 74 2.05 -7.74 6.46
CA VAL A 74 2.99 -8.63 5.78
C VAL A 74 4.43 -8.21 6.02
N GLN A 75 4.68 -6.91 6.09
CA GLN A 75 6.02 -6.35 6.40
C GLN A 75 6.47 -6.77 7.79
N ILE A 76 5.59 -6.69 8.78
CA ILE A 76 5.88 -7.12 10.16
C ILE A 76 6.20 -8.62 10.18
N ARG A 77 5.38 -9.47 9.57
CA ARG A 77 5.61 -10.91 9.51
C ARG A 77 6.91 -11.25 8.81
N HIS A 78 7.21 -10.57 7.72
CA HIS A 78 8.45 -10.79 6.98
C HIS A 78 9.69 -10.43 7.82
N MET A 79 9.64 -9.30 8.55
CA MET A 79 10.74 -8.87 9.42
C MET A 79 10.91 -9.76 10.65
N GLU A 80 9.85 -10.40 11.16
CA GLU A 80 9.95 -11.38 12.24
C GLU A 80 10.71 -12.64 11.82
N GLU A 81 10.67 -12.99 10.54
CA GLU A 81 11.23 -14.23 10.00
C GLU A 81 12.56 -14.05 9.26
N ASN A 82 12.91 -12.81 8.93
CA ASN A 82 14.08 -12.50 8.10
C ASN A 82 14.92 -11.38 8.68
N ASP A 83 16.23 -11.58 8.68
CA ASP A 83 17.19 -10.54 9.04
C ASP A 83 17.29 -9.46 7.96
N PRO A 84 17.61 -8.19 8.31
CA PRO A 84 17.89 -7.16 7.32
C PRO A 84 19.19 -7.45 6.55
N PRO A 85 19.36 -6.98 5.30
CA PRO A 85 18.48 -6.02 4.61
C PRO A 85 17.20 -6.63 4.07
N VAL A 86 16.14 -5.81 3.95
CA VAL A 86 14.82 -6.21 3.42
C VAL A 86 14.41 -5.25 2.31
N TYR A 87 14.01 -5.81 1.17
CA TYR A 87 13.42 -5.09 0.04
C TYR A 87 12.25 -5.90 -0.49
N ILE A 88 11.04 -5.58 -0.05
CA ILE A 88 9.83 -6.33 -0.40
C ILE A 88 8.69 -5.42 -0.87
N VAL A 89 7.81 -5.99 -1.69
CA VAL A 89 6.47 -5.48 -1.95
C VAL A 89 5.45 -6.52 -1.52
N ALA A 90 4.38 -6.06 -0.91
CA ALA A 90 3.30 -6.91 -0.37
C ALA A 90 1.97 -6.54 -1.05
N PRO A 91 1.60 -7.24 -2.14
CA PRO A 91 0.30 -7.06 -2.77
C PRO A 91 -0.76 -7.87 -2.04
N GLY A 92 -2.00 -7.36 -2.01
CA GLY A 92 -3.11 -8.14 -1.50
C GLY A 92 -4.39 -7.37 -1.26
N ARG A 93 -5.43 -8.12 -0.92
CA ARG A 93 -6.72 -7.56 -0.52
C ARG A 93 -6.65 -7.01 0.90
N VAL A 94 -7.34 -5.90 1.10
CA VAL A 94 -7.52 -5.25 2.40
C VAL A 94 -8.99 -4.93 2.62
N PHE A 95 -9.37 -4.75 3.88
CA PHE A 95 -10.76 -4.69 4.30
C PHE A 95 -10.97 -3.51 5.25
N ARG A 96 -12.02 -2.74 5.01
CA ARG A 96 -12.43 -1.63 5.88
C ARG A 96 -13.93 -1.59 6.00
N SER A 97 -14.46 -1.06 7.11
CA SER A 97 -15.90 -0.88 7.31
C SER A 97 -16.45 0.33 6.55
N ASP A 98 -16.00 0.53 5.31
CA ASP A 98 -16.47 1.62 4.45
C ASP A 98 -17.80 1.24 3.78
N GLN A 99 -18.63 2.25 3.54
CA GLN A 99 -19.77 2.08 2.65
C GLN A 99 -19.30 2.13 1.19
N LEU A 100 -19.95 1.31 0.36
CA LEU A 100 -19.68 1.31 -1.07
C LEU A 100 -20.18 2.60 -1.71
N ASP A 101 -19.27 3.39 -2.27
CA ASP A 101 -19.59 4.59 -3.05
C ASP A 101 -18.78 4.63 -4.36
N ALA A 102 -18.69 5.78 -5.01
CA ALA A 102 -17.97 5.93 -6.27
C ALA A 102 -16.45 5.63 -6.18
N THR A 103 -15.85 5.88 -5.01
CA THR A 103 -14.40 5.81 -4.79
C THR A 103 -13.98 4.86 -3.66
N HIS A 104 -14.94 4.36 -2.86
CA HIS A 104 -14.69 3.49 -1.71
C HIS A 104 -15.40 2.14 -1.85
N SER A 105 -14.72 1.09 -1.40
CA SER A 105 -15.24 -0.26 -1.28
C SER A 105 -14.78 -0.86 0.06
N PRO A 106 -15.60 -1.68 0.73
CA PRO A 106 -15.19 -2.40 1.94
C PRO A 106 -14.06 -3.40 1.66
N VAL A 107 -13.88 -3.80 0.40
CA VAL A 107 -12.78 -4.64 -0.05
C VAL A 107 -12.07 -3.95 -1.21
N PHE A 108 -10.76 -3.77 -1.10
CA PHE A 108 -9.94 -3.21 -2.16
C PHE A 108 -8.53 -3.81 -2.14
N HIS A 109 -7.70 -3.46 -3.10
CA HIS A 109 -6.35 -4.01 -3.23
C HIS A 109 -5.31 -2.95 -2.95
N GLN A 110 -4.31 -3.33 -2.17
CA GLN A 110 -3.11 -2.52 -1.92
C GLN A 110 -1.87 -3.25 -2.39
N LEU A 111 -0.86 -2.47 -2.74
CA LEU A 111 0.52 -2.91 -2.76
C LEU A 111 1.29 -1.98 -1.85
N GLU A 112 1.94 -2.54 -0.84
CA GLU A 112 2.84 -1.80 0.03
C GLU A 112 4.26 -2.27 -0.17
N GLY A 113 5.21 -1.34 -0.04
CA GLY A 113 6.62 -1.63 -0.17
C GLY A 113 7.39 -1.26 1.09
N LEU A 114 8.46 -1.98 1.34
CA LEU A 114 9.36 -1.80 2.47
C LEU A 114 10.81 -1.98 2.02
N ALA A 115 11.65 -1.03 2.38
CA ALA A 115 13.09 -1.15 2.28
C ALA A 115 13.71 -0.94 3.65
N ILE A 116 14.52 -1.90 4.11
CA ILE A 116 15.31 -1.80 5.35
C ILE A 116 16.75 -2.11 5.00
N ASP A 117 17.64 -1.15 5.24
CA ASP A 117 19.07 -1.32 5.01
C ASP A 117 19.86 -0.31 5.87
N LYS A 118 21.17 -0.36 5.77
CA LYS A 118 22.04 0.65 6.35
C LYS A 118 22.01 1.92 5.49
N ASN A 119 22.00 3.08 6.16
CA ASN A 119 22.13 4.39 5.53
C ASN A 119 21.01 4.81 4.56
N LEU A 120 19.83 4.18 4.59
CA LEU A 120 18.68 4.63 3.80
C LEU A 120 18.19 6.00 4.28
N THR A 121 17.84 6.86 3.32
CA THR A 121 17.41 8.24 3.55
C THR A 121 16.07 8.52 2.90
N PHE A 122 15.46 9.64 3.25
CA PHE A 122 14.24 10.13 2.58
C PHE A 122 14.48 10.42 1.09
N THR A 123 15.71 10.80 0.72
CA THR A 123 16.09 10.99 -0.69
C THR A 123 16.02 9.68 -1.46
N ASP A 124 16.43 8.56 -0.85
CA ASP A 124 16.32 7.22 -1.46
C ASP A 124 14.86 6.84 -1.67
N LEU A 125 13.99 7.12 -0.70
CA LEU A 125 12.54 6.95 -0.82
C LEU A 125 11.98 7.77 -1.99
N LYS A 126 12.30 9.05 -2.07
CA LYS A 126 11.86 9.92 -3.17
C LYS A 126 12.30 9.38 -4.52
N GLY A 127 13.56 9.00 -4.67
CA GLY A 127 14.08 8.43 -5.90
C GLY A 127 13.36 7.15 -6.34
N THR A 128 13.08 6.26 -5.39
CA THR A 128 12.33 5.02 -5.63
C THR A 128 10.93 5.30 -6.13
N LEU A 129 10.21 6.23 -5.48
CA LEU A 129 8.82 6.54 -5.84
C LEU A 129 8.72 7.40 -7.12
N GLU A 130 9.65 8.29 -7.37
CA GLU A 130 9.73 9.02 -8.65
C GLU A 130 9.98 8.06 -9.81
N PHE A 131 10.84 7.07 -9.64
CA PHE A 131 11.04 6.02 -10.61
C PHE A 131 9.73 5.25 -10.89
N PHE A 132 9.04 4.79 -9.86
CA PHE A 132 7.76 4.12 -10.00
C PHE A 132 6.73 4.95 -10.76
N VAL A 133 6.55 6.20 -10.35
CA VAL A 133 5.55 7.10 -10.96
C VAL A 133 5.84 7.33 -12.44
N LYS A 134 7.09 7.54 -12.81
CA LYS A 134 7.50 7.71 -14.21
C LYS A 134 7.32 6.45 -15.05
N GLU A 135 7.67 5.30 -14.50
CA GLU A 135 7.45 4.01 -15.19
C GLU A 135 5.96 3.71 -15.40
N PHE A 136 5.12 4.03 -14.41
CA PHE A 136 3.69 3.74 -14.48
C PHE A 136 2.90 4.77 -15.30
N PHE A 137 3.14 6.07 -15.11
CA PHE A 137 2.37 7.16 -15.74
C PHE A 137 3.05 7.80 -16.95
N GLY A 138 4.34 7.54 -17.18
CA GLY A 138 5.14 8.15 -18.23
C GLY A 138 6.18 9.14 -17.70
N SER A 139 7.25 9.33 -18.49
CA SER A 139 8.44 10.11 -18.08
C SER A 139 8.16 11.59 -17.81
N ASP A 140 7.12 12.14 -18.43
CA ASP A 140 6.81 13.58 -18.38
C ASP A 140 5.88 13.96 -17.23
N ILE A 141 5.45 12.97 -16.42
CA ILE A 141 4.57 13.21 -15.27
C ILE A 141 5.28 14.07 -14.21
N GLU A 142 4.62 15.11 -13.78
CA GLU A 142 5.10 15.94 -12.67
C GLU A 142 4.65 15.32 -11.34
N THR A 143 5.56 15.25 -10.36
CA THR A 143 5.30 14.72 -9.01
C THR A 143 5.51 15.80 -7.96
N LYS A 144 4.83 15.62 -6.83
CA LYS A 144 4.92 16.48 -5.67
C LYS A 144 4.81 15.67 -4.40
N PHE A 145 5.71 15.89 -3.46
CA PHE A 145 5.67 15.32 -2.11
C PHE A 145 5.17 16.36 -1.14
N ILE A 146 4.09 16.06 -0.42
CA ILE A 146 3.56 16.94 0.61
C ILE A 146 3.64 16.28 1.98
N PRO A 147 3.93 17.02 3.06
CA PRO A 147 3.94 16.46 4.41
C PRO A 147 2.60 15.83 4.78
N HIS A 148 2.67 14.70 5.46
CA HIS A 148 1.52 13.99 6.01
C HIS A 148 1.90 13.32 7.34
N PHE A 149 0.94 12.67 8.00
CA PHE A 149 1.17 11.91 9.21
C PHE A 149 0.62 10.48 9.08
N PHE A 150 1.48 9.51 9.41
CA PHE A 150 1.11 8.13 9.66
C PHE A 150 1.77 7.64 10.96
N PRO A 151 1.10 6.79 11.77
CA PRO A 151 1.68 6.34 13.04
C PRO A 151 2.98 5.54 12.88
N PHE A 152 3.12 4.83 11.76
CA PHE A 152 4.23 3.90 11.49
C PHE A 152 5.40 4.52 10.69
N THR A 153 5.30 5.80 10.32
CA THR A 153 6.37 6.52 9.62
C THR A 153 6.59 7.92 10.17
N GLU A 154 7.86 8.37 10.15
CA GLU A 154 8.26 9.74 10.53
C GLU A 154 9.63 10.06 9.90
N PRO A 155 9.77 11.06 9.03
CA PRO A 155 8.69 11.88 8.46
C PRO A 155 7.83 11.09 7.48
N SER A 156 6.60 11.56 7.31
CA SER A 156 5.63 10.99 6.37
C SER A 156 5.27 11.99 5.28
N ALA A 157 4.89 11.48 4.12
CA ALA A 157 4.45 12.29 2.98
C ALA A 157 3.39 11.59 2.16
N GLU A 158 2.63 12.39 1.41
CA GLU A 158 1.82 11.92 0.29
C GLU A 158 2.49 12.31 -1.02
N VAL A 159 2.37 11.43 -2.02
CA VAL A 159 2.83 11.70 -3.38
C VAL A 159 1.64 12.04 -4.26
N LEU A 160 1.71 13.19 -4.90
CA LEU A 160 0.73 13.66 -5.87
C LEU A 160 1.35 13.69 -7.26
N VAL A 161 0.53 13.44 -8.26
CA VAL A 161 0.87 13.63 -9.67
C VAL A 161 -0.01 14.73 -10.28
N LYS A 162 0.55 15.47 -11.22
CA LYS A 162 -0.21 16.48 -11.97
C LYS A 162 -0.90 15.81 -13.14
N TRP A 163 -2.23 15.80 -13.07
CA TRP A 163 -3.04 15.16 -14.11
C TRP A 163 -3.21 16.05 -15.34
N GLN A 164 -3.72 15.46 -16.43
CA GLN A 164 -3.87 16.15 -17.73
C GLN A 164 -4.70 17.45 -17.69
N ASN A 165 -5.64 17.53 -16.75
CA ASN A 165 -6.46 18.73 -16.52
C ASN A 165 -5.77 19.80 -15.64
N GLY A 166 -4.51 19.56 -15.23
CA GLY A 166 -3.75 20.44 -14.36
C GLY A 166 -3.98 20.25 -12.86
N GLU A 167 -4.89 19.37 -12.46
CA GLU A 167 -5.14 19.05 -11.05
C GLU A 167 -4.04 18.15 -10.47
N TRP A 168 -3.77 18.35 -9.18
CA TRP A 168 -2.89 17.48 -8.41
C TRP A 168 -3.71 16.36 -7.76
N LEU A 169 -3.39 15.12 -8.11
CA LEU A 169 -4.07 13.94 -7.61
C LEU A 169 -3.15 13.14 -6.70
N GLU A 170 -3.62 12.82 -5.50
CA GLU A 170 -2.92 11.94 -4.58
C GLU A 170 -2.90 10.51 -5.13
N ILE A 171 -1.70 9.89 -5.09
CA ILE A 171 -1.47 8.54 -5.60
C ILE A 171 -1.17 7.57 -4.46
N LEU A 172 -0.31 7.95 -3.52
CA LEU A 172 0.18 7.06 -2.48
C LEU A 172 0.67 7.83 -1.25
N GLY A 173 0.72 7.12 -0.12
CA GLY A 173 1.38 7.57 1.10
C GLY A 173 2.72 6.88 1.29
N CYS A 174 3.65 7.56 1.94
CA CYS A 174 5.00 7.05 2.19
C CYS A 174 5.65 7.71 3.42
N GLY A 175 6.81 7.18 3.82
CA GLY A 175 7.62 7.79 4.86
C GLY A 175 8.79 6.93 5.30
N MET A 176 9.63 7.49 6.16
CA MET A 176 10.66 6.72 6.84
C MET A 176 10.02 5.88 7.95
N VAL A 177 10.38 4.62 8.04
CA VAL A 177 9.84 3.69 9.05
C VAL A 177 10.16 4.22 10.44
N ASP A 178 9.13 4.31 11.29
CA ASP A 178 9.30 4.76 12.68
C ASP A 178 10.21 3.78 13.43
N PRO A 179 11.18 4.28 14.23
CA PRO A 179 12.06 3.42 15.03
C PRO A 179 11.34 2.43 15.94
N ASN A 180 10.14 2.77 16.43
CA ASN A 180 9.32 1.85 17.23
C ASN A 180 8.89 0.60 16.43
N VAL A 181 8.61 0.75 15.13
CA VAL A 181 8.27 -0.39 14.28
C VAL A 181 9.45 -1.36 14.17
N LEU A 182 10.64 -0.85 13.92
CA LEU A 182 11.86 -1.68 13.86
C LEU A 182 12.20 -2.32 15.21
N SER A 183 12.01 -1.59 16.30
CA SER A 183 12.17 -2.10 17.67
C SER A 183 11.20 -3.24 17.96
N ASN A 184 9.95 -3.14 17.51
CA ASN A 184 8.92 -4.17 17.71
C ASN A 184 9.28 -5.51 17.05
N VAL A 185 10.11 -5.51 16.02
CA VAL A 185 10.62 -6.72 15.36
C VAL A 185 12.08 -7.01 15.71
N SER A 186 12.63 -6.33 16.72
CA SER A 186 14.00 -6.53 17.24
C SER A 186 15.12 -6.25 16.24
N TYR A 187 14.88 -5.36 15.28
CA TYR A 187 15.94 -4.95 14.36
C TYR A 187 16.91 -3.96 15.03
N PRO A 188 18.23 -4.08 14.78
CA PRO A 188 19.23 -3.18 15.34
C PRO A 188 19.04 -1.73 14.91
N ASP A 189 19.35 -0.77 15.79
CA ASP A 189 19.25 0.68 15.53
C ASP A 189 20.14 1.17 14.38
N THR A 190 21.09 0.36 13.94
CA THR A 190 21.95 0.65 12.78
C THR A 190 21.24 0.58 11.45
N TYR A 191 20.04 -0.03 11.43
CA TYR A 191 19.20 -0.11 10.24
C TYR A 191 18.18 1.03 10.22
N LYS A 192 17.91 1.50 9.01
CA LYS A 192 16.88 2.49 8.70
C LYS A 192 15.96 1.91 7.64
N GLY A 193 14.80 2.48 7.46
CA GLY A 193 13.91 2.01 6.44
C GLY A 193 12.94 3.07 5.95
N PHE A 194 12.37 2.79 4.80
CA PHE A 194 11.24 3.54 4.28
C PHE A 194 10.16 2.60 3.75
N ALA A 195 8.94 3.09 3.73
CA ALA A 195 7.78 2.35 3.29
C ALA A 195 6.83 3.23 2.48
N TRP A 196 6.01 2.61 1.66
CA TRP A 196 4.93 3.26 0.92
C TRP A 196 3.76 2.31 0.74
N GLY A 197 2.58 2.88 0.46
CA GLY A 197 1.38 2.11 0.17
C GLY A 197 0.57 2.77 -0.94
N VAL A 198 0.14 1.98 -1.92
CA VAL A 198 -0.67 2.42 -3.05
C VAL A 198 -1.92 1.56 -3.21
N GLY A 199 -3.07 2.21 -3.44
CA GLY A 199 -4.33 1.55 -3.78
C GLY A 199 -4.35 1.19 -5.27
N ILE A 200 -4.54 -0.08 -5.59
CA ILE A 200 -4.50 -0.57 -6.98
C ILE A 200 -5.71 -0.08 -7.78
N GLU A 201 -6.89 -0.05 -7.18
CA GLU A 201 -8.11 0.50 -7.81
C GLU A 201 -7.91 1.96 -8.19
N ARG A 202 -7.26 2.76 -7.34
CA ARG A 202 -6.94 4.16 -7.62
C ARG A 202 -6.08 4.30 -8.86
N LEU A 203 -5.01 3.51 -8.97
CA LEU A 203 -4.15 3.50 -10.15
C LEU A 203 -4.90 3.09 -11.42
N ALA A 204 -5.72 2.05 -11.32
CA ALA A 204 -6.52 1.56 -12.45
C ALA A 204 -7.56 2.60 -12.90
N MET A 205 -8.25 3.25 -11.96
CA MET A 205 -9.22 4.30 -12.26
C MET A 205 -8.57 5.47 -13.01
N LEU A 206 -7.38 5.89 -12.59
CA LEU A 206 -6.65 6.96 -13.25
C LEU A 206 -6.15 6.55 -14.64
N ARG A 207 -5.54 5.38 -14.75
CA ARG A 207 -4.96 4.92 -16.03
C ARG A 207 -6.02 4.71 -17.11
N TYR A 208 -7.17 4.13 -16.75
CA TYR A 208 -8.21 3.73 -17.68
C TYR A 208 -9.42 4.68 -17.70
N ASN A 209 -9.32 5.79 -16.98
CA ASN A 209 -10.40 6.79 -16.87
C ASN A 209 -11.74 6.17 -16.42
N ILE A 210 -11.69 5.36 -15.35
CA ILE A 210 -12.84 4.67 -14.79
C ILE A 210 -13.44 5.53 -13.68
N ASP A 211 -14.72 5.87 -13.80
CA ASP A 211 -15.39 6.82 -12.88
C ASP A 211 -15.86 6.20 -11.58
N HIS A 212 -16.05 4.86 -11.54
CA HIS A 212 -16.67 4.21 -10.40
C HIS A 212 -16.00 2.91 -10.03
N ILE A 213 -15.54 2.78 -8.77
CA ILE A 213 -14.81 1.62 -8.24
C ILE A 213 -15.61 0.31 -8.34
N LYS A 214 -16.95 0.36 -8.23
CA LYS A 214 -17.81 -0.83 -8.34
C LYS A 214 -17.68 -1.57 -9.67
N ASN A 215 -17.29 -0.87 -10.76
CA ASN A 215 -17.11 -1.48 -12.06
C ASN A 215 -16.09 -2.62 -12.04
N PHE A 216 -15.12 -2.60 -11.11
CA PHE A 216 -14.16 -3.69 -10.94
C PHE A 216 -14.77 -4.96 -10.34
N TYR A 217 -15.93 -4.89 -9.70
CA TYR A 217 -16.52 -5.96 -8.91
C TYR A 217 -17.84 -6.51 -9.48
N GLU A 218 -18.45 -5.80 -10.44
CA GLU A 218 -19.73 -6.21 -11.05
C GLU A 218 -19.59 -7.34 -12.10
N ASN A 219 -18.36 -7.71 -12.48
CA ASN A 219 -18.08 -8.74 -13.49
C ASN A 219 -18.83 -8.55 -14.82
N ASP A 220 -19.12 -7.33 -15.19
CA ASP A 220 -19.76 -7.01 -16.46
C ASP A 220 -18.76 -7.27 -17.60
N ILE A 221 -19.10 -8.22 -18.48
CA ILE A 221 -18.25 -8.60 -19.62
C ILE A 221 -17.94 -7.40 -20.50
N ARG A 222 -18.89 -6.49 -20.68
CA ARG A 222 -18.70 -5.27 -21.48
C ARG A 222 -17.66 -4.34 -20.90
N PHE A 223 -17.50 -4.35 -19.57
CA PHE A 223 -16.43 -3.63 -18.90
C PHE A 223 -15.09 -4.33 -19.09
N LEU A 224 -15.04 -5.66 -18.92
CA LEU A 224 -13.82 -6.46 -19.02
C LEU A 224 -13.26 -6.52 -20.46
N GLU A 225 -14.12 -6.45 -21.48
CA GLU A 225 -13.72 -6.45 -22.89
C GLU A 225 -13.04 -5.15 -23.35
N GLN A 226 -13.03 -4.11 -22.53
CA GLN A 226 -12.39 -2.82 -22.85
C GLN A 226 -10.87 -2.82 -22.59
N PHE A 227 -10.33 -3.88 -21.95
CA PHE A 227 -8.93 -3.97 -21.50
C PHE A 227 -8.21 -5.24 -22.03
#